data_71340a04a65c8b74d775d618fb751535
#
_entry.id   71340a04a65c8b74d775d618fb751535
#
_cell.length_a   1.000
_cell.length_b   1.000
_cell.length_c   1.000
_cell.angle_alpha   90.00
_cell.angle_beta   90.00
_cell.angle_gamma   90.00
#
_symmetry.space_group_name_H-M   'P 1'
#
loop_
_entity.id
_entity.type
_entity.pdbx_description
1 polymer ?
#
loop_
_entity_poly.entity_id
_entity_poly.type
_entity_poly.pdbx_seq_one_letter_code
_entity_poly.pdbx_strand_id
1 'polypeptide(L)'
;MAKLAVRTAIRDAIAEEMRADPNVFMIGEEVGEYEGAYKVSQGLLAEFGEKRIVDTPITEAGFTGLAIGAAMSGLKPIVEFMTWNFAFQAIDQIINSAAKTNYMSGGLVNVPIVFRGPNGSALQVGAQHSHDLSSIFSNIPGLKVVS
;
A
#
# COMPACT_ATOMS: atom_id res chain seq x y z
N MET A 1 13.71 -17.46 -20.53
CA MET A 1 13.11 -16.81 -19.34
C MET A 1 11.61 -17.04 -19.36
N ALA A 2 11.03 -17.52 -18.28
CA ALA A 2 9.57 -17.64 -18.17
C ALA A 2 8.96 -16.23 -18.11
N LYS A 3 7.87 -16.00 -18.87
CA LYS A 3 7.11 -14.75 -18.80
C LYS A 3 6.25 -14.79 -17.53
N LEU A 4 6.41 -13.82 -16.65
CA LEU A 4 5.64 -13.67 -15.43
C LEU A 4 4.74 -12.43 -15.56
N ALA A 5 3.47 -12.55 -15.15
CA ALA A 5 2.59 -11.38 -15.09
C ALA A 5 3.04 -10.44 -13.95
N VAL A 6 2.98 -9.13 -14.16
CA VAL A 6 3.40 -8.13 -13.15
C VAL A 6 2.67 -8.34 -11.82
N ARG A 7 1.35 -8.58 -11.85
CA ARG A 7 0.57 -8.86 -10.63
C ARG A 7 1.10 -10.07 -9.85
N THR A 8 1.54 -11.11 -10.56
CA THR A 8 2.11 -12.31 -9.95
C THR A 8 3.45 -12.03 -9.30
N ALA A 9 4.32 -11.27 -9.99
CA ALA A 9 5.61 -10.87 -9.43
C ALA A 9 5.45 -10.04 -8.15
N ILE A 10 4.50 -9.11 -8.13
CA ILE A 10 4.21 -8.30 -6.93
C ILE A 10 3.66 -9.17 -5.81
N ARG A 11 2.68 -10.04 -6.10
CA ARG A 11 2.14 -11.00 -5.13
C ARG A 11 3.21 -11.87 -4.51
N ASP A 12 4.08 -12.42 -5.34
CA ASP A 12 5.13 -13.34 -4.88
C ASP A 12 6.14 -12.60 -4.00
N ALA A 13 6.50 -11.36 -4.34
CA ALA A 13 7.35 -10.51 -3.50
C ALA A 13 6.69 -10.19 -2.15
N ILE A 14 5.40 -9.85 -2.13
CA ILE A 14 4.65 -9.63 -0.88
C ILE A 14 4.66 -10.90 -0.02
N ALA A 15 4.37 -12.05 -0.61
CA ALA A 15 4.36 -13.33 0.11
C ALA A 15 5.75 -13.67 0.67
N GLU A 16 6.81 -13.43 -0.09
CA GLU A 16 8.19 -13.66 0.35
C GLU A 16 8.54 -12.80 1.57
N GLU A 17 8.25 -11.51 1.53
CA GLU A 17 8.49 -10.60 2.66
C GLU A 17 7.64 -10.96 3.88
N MET A 18 6.38 -11.33 3.68
CA MET A 18 5.51 -11.75 4.78
C MET A 18 5.95 -13.08 5.42
N ARG A 19 6.57 -13.99 4.68
CA ARG A 19 7.17 -15.21 5.24
C ARG A 19 8.44 -14.91 6.02
N ALA A 20 9.23 -13.96 5.54
CA ALA A 20 10.51 -13.58 6.15
C ALA A 20 10.35 -12.77 7.44
N ASP A 21 9.30 -11.94 7.54
CA ASP A 21 9.09 -11.06 8.69
C ASP A 21 7.63 -11.11 9.18
N PRO A 22 7.38 -11.55 10.43
CA PRO A 22 6.04 -11.62 10.98
C PRO A 22 5.38 -10.25 11.21
N ASN A 23 6.15 -9.15 11.18
CA ASN A 23 5.63 -7.79 11.34
C ASN A 23 5.09 -7.20 10.02
N VAL A 24 5.37 -7.83 8.88
CA VAL A 24 4.82 -7.40 7.58
C VAL A 24 3.37 -7.86 7.48
N PHE A 25 2.46 -6.96 7.16
CA PHE A 25 1.04 -7.25 6.91
C PHE A 25 0.50 -6.37 5.78
N MET A 26 -0.56 -6.82 5.14
CA MET A 26 -1.23 -6.09 4.09
C MET A 26 -2.59 -5.58 4.57
N ILE A 27 -2.93 -4.35 4.22
CA ILE A 27 -4.18 -3.70 4.59
C ILE A 27 -4.72 -2.88 3.43
N GLY A 28 -6.02 -2.93 3.22
CA GLY A 28 -6.69 -2.16 2.17
C GLY A 28 -8.11 -2.66 1.93
N GLU A 29 -8.76 -2.06 0.96
CA GLU A 29 -10.11 -2.44 0.54
C GLU A 29 -10.06 -3.70 -0.32
N GLU A 30 -10.86 -4.73 0.04
CA GLU A 30 -11.03 -5.95 -0.74
C GLU A 30 -9.72 -6.73 -0.99
N VAL A 31 -8.71 -6.54 -0.14
CA VAL A 31 -7.41 -7.23 -0.29
C VAL A 31 -7.45 -8.67 0.19
N GLY A 32 -8.38 -9.01 1.10
CA GLY A 32 -8.54 -10.34 1.67
C GLY A 32 -9.53 -11.21 0.89
N GLU A 33 -10.81 -11.08 1.20
CA GLU A 33 -11.88 -11.94 0.66
C GLU A 33 -11.96 -11.86 -0.88
N TYR A 34 -11.87 -10.68 -1.45
CA TYR A 34 -11.93 -10.46 -2.89
C TYR A 34 -10.57 -10.66 -3.59
N GLU A 35 -9.48 -10.83 -2.84
CA GLU A 35 -8.12 -11.03 -3.36
C GLU A 35 -7.56 -9.83 -4.17
N GLY A 36 -8.02 -8.63 -3.83
CA GLY A 36 -7.66 -7.38 -4.52
C GLY A 36 -8.38 -7.15 -5.83
N ALA A 37 -8.62 -5.89 -6.17
CA ALA A 37 -9.28 -5.51 -7.43
C ALA A 37 -8.51 -6.00 -8.68
N TYR A 38 -7.19 -6.08 -8.59
CA TYR A 38 -6.30 -6.55 -9.65
C TYR A 38 -5.64 -7.90 -9.33
N LYS A 39 -6.15 -8.61 -8.32
CA LYS A 39 -5.71 -9.95 -7.90
C LYS A 39 -4.23 -10.01 -7.50
N VAL A 40 -3.71 -8.94 -6.93
CA VAL A 40 -2.33 -8.90 -6.40
C VAL A 40 -2.23 -9.65 -5.07
N SER A 41 -3.31 -9.72 -4.29
CA SER A 41 -3.33 -10.44 -3.01
C SER A 41 -3.92 -11.86 -3.11
N GLN A 42 -4.07 -12.38 -4.33
CA GLN A 42 -4.65 -13.71 -4.56
C GLN A 42 -3.95 -14.80 -3.75
N GLY A 43 -4.74 -15.52 -2.92
CA GLY A 43 -4.27 -16.61 -2.07
C GLY A 43 -3.57 -16.17 -0.77
N LEU A 44 -3.26 -14.87 -0.58
CA LEU A 44 -2.53 -14.42 0.60
C LEU A 44 -3.36 -14.56 1.89
N LEU A 45 -4.68 -14.33 1.84
CA LEU A 45 -5.55 -14.52 3.00
C LEU A 45 -5.52 -15.98 3.49
N ALA A 46 -5.59 -16.93 2.58
CA ALA A 46 -5.54 -18.35 2.91
C ALA A 46 -4.18 -18.75 3.52
N GLU A 47 -3.09 -18.13 3.10
CA GLU A 47 -1.74 -18.45 3.60
C GLU A 47 -1.45 -17.76 4.95
N PHE A 48 -1.79 -16.47 5.09
CA PHE A 48 -1.34 -15.65 6.23
C PHE A 48 -2.42 -15.33 7.26
N GLY A 49 -3.70 -15.54 6.91
CA GLY A 49 -4.84 -15.30 7.78
C GLY A 49 -5.24 -13.84 7.93
N GLU A 50 -6.41 -13.62 8.53
CA GLU A 50 -7.08 -12.31 8.68
C GLU A 50 -6.29 -11.29 9.51
N LYS A 51 -5.38 -11.73 10.36
CA LYS A 51 -4.54 -10.82 11.16
C LYS A 51 -3.42 -10.17 10.35
N ARG A 52 -3.10 -10.73 9.20
CA ARG A 52 -2.02 -10.25 8.34
C ARG A 52 -2.48 -9.80 6.96
N ILE A 53 -3.66 -10.20 6.55
CA ILE A 53 -4.35 -9.69 5.36
C ILE A 53 -5.66 -9.09 5.84
N VAL A 54 -5.72 -7.77 5.90
CA VAL A 54 -6.77 -7.03 6.60
C VAL A 54 -7.64 -6.27 5.62
N ASP A 55 -8.87 -6.72 5.46
CA ASP A 55 -9.90 -5.97 4.73
C ASP A 55 -10.38 -4.77 5.55
N THR A 56 -10.62 -3.66 4.89
CA THR A 56 -11.12 -2.43 5.50
C THR A 56 -12.41 -1.96 4.82
N PRO A 57 -13.27 -1.22 5.54
CA PRO A 57 -14.29 -0.43 4.86
C PRO A 57 -13.64 0.64 3.98
N ILE A 58 -14.42 1.21 3.04
CA ILE A 58 -13.97 2.29 2.15
C ILE A 58 -13.69 3.55 2.98
N THR A 59 -12.44 3.74 3.37
CA THR A 59 -11.98 4.82 4.26
C THR A 59 -10.49 5.07 4.07
N GLU A 60 -10.05 5.51 2.90
CA GLU A 60 -8.63 5.59 2.56
C GLU A 60 -7.81 6.42 3.55
N ALA A 61 -8.32 7.55 4.01
CA ALA A 61 -7.67 8.34 5.06
C ALA A 61 -7.60 7.57 6.39
N GLY A 62 -8.65 6.80 6.71
CA GLY A 62 -8.76 6.04 7.96
C GLY A 62 -7.79 4.87 8.01
N PHE A 63 -7.84 3.96 7.05
CA PHE A 63 -6.95 2.79 7.08
C PHE A 63 -5.49 3.16 6.82
N THR A 64 -5.22 4.21 6.04
CA THR A 64 -3.86 4.73 5.86
C THR A 64 -3.30 5.27 7.18
N GLY A 65 -4.10 6.06 7.91
CA GLY A 65 -3.70 6.55 9.24
C GLY A 65 -3.46 5.43 10.25
N LEU A 66 -4.33 4.41 10.25
CA LEU A 66 -4.15 3.21 11.07
C LEU A 66 -2.83 2.49 10.73
N ALA A 67 -2.56 2.28 9.46
CA ALA A 67 -1.33 1.64 9.01
C ALA A 67 -0.07 2.44 9.40
N ILE A 68 -0.11 3.77 9.31
CA ILE A 68 0.99 4.63 9.74
C ILE A 68 1.22 4.50 11.26
N GLY A 69 0.15 4.51 12.07
CA GLY A 69 0.26 4.27 13.51
C GLY A 69 0.85 2.90 13.84
N ALA A 70 0.45 1.87 13.10
CA ALA A 70 1.02 0.53 13.21
C ALA A 70 2.52 0.51 12.85
N ALA A 71 2.91 1.23 11.80
CA ALA A 71 4.32 1.37 11.41
C ALA A 71 5.14 2.09 12.49
N MET A 72 4.62 3.16 13.09
CA MET A 72 5.25 3.85 14.23
C MET A 72 5.44 2.92 15.44
N SER A 73 4.59 1.90 15.56
CA SER A 73 4.62 0.90 16.63
C SER A 73 5.49 -0.32 16.32
N GLY A 74 6.21 -0.33 15.19
CA GLY A 74 7.16 -1.38 14.81
C GLY A 74 6.65 -2.42 13.84
N LEU A 75 5.39 -2.32 13.36
CA LEU A 75 4.89 -3.15 12.28
C LEU A 75 5.35 -2.61 10.92
N LYS A 76 5.17 -3.40 9.86
CA LYS A 76 5.58 -3.06 8.49
C LYS A 76 4.41 -3.24 7.53
N PRO A 77 3.48 -2.28 7.48
CA PRO A 77 2.31 -2.40 6.64
C PRO A 77 2.60 -2.19 5.15
N ILE A 78 1.90 -2.97 4.33
CA ILE A 78 1.73 -2.76 2.90
C ILE A 78 0.29 -2.29 2.72
N VAL A 79 0.11 -1.02 2.41
CA VAL A 79 -1.20 -0.41 2.16
C VAL A 79 -1.51 -0.50 0.67
N GLU A 80 -2.59 -1.19 0.32
CA GLU A 80 -3.09 -1.22 -1.05
C GLU A 80 -4.27 -0.27 -1.22
N PHE A 81 -4.13 0.69 -2.13
CA PHE A 81 -5.25 1.42 -2.67
C PHE A 81 -5.85 0.63 -3.85
N MET A 82 -7.14 0.52 -3.94
CA MET A 82 -7.84 -0.20 -5.02
C MET A 82 -7.40 0.28 -6.40
N THR A 83 -7.27 1.59 -6.58
CA THR A 83 -6.44 2.24 -7.59
C THR A 83 -5.70 3.40 -6.96
N TRP A 84 -4.55 3.80 -7.51
CA TRP A 84 -3.76 4.89 -6.97
C TRP A 84 -4.48 6.25 -7.00
N ASN A 85 -5.53 6.38 -7.80
CA ASN A 85 -6.39 7.57 -7.83
C ASN A 85 -7.01 7.89 -6.46
N PHE A 86 -7.32 6.86 -5.67
CA PHE A 86 -7.89 7.01 -4.32
C PHE A 86 -6.86 7.39 -3.26
N ALA A 87 -5.56 7.37 -3.57
CA ALA A 87 -4.54 7.89 -2.68
C ALA A 87 -4.73 9.38 -2.37
N PHE A 88 -5.45 10.12 -3.23
CA PHE A 88 -5.86 11.49 -2.94
C PHE A 88 -6.73 11.62 -1.68
N GLN A 89 -7.54 10.62 -1.35
CA GLN A 89 -8.34 10.63 -0.12
C GLN A 89 -7.47 10.52 1.14
N ALA A 90 -6.26 9.97 1.01
CA ALA A 90 -5.30 9.79 2.08
C ALA A 90 -4.06 10.69 1.95
N ILE A 91 -4.11 11.72 1.11
CA ILE A 91 -2.93 12.51 0.74
C ILE A 91 -2.24 13.14 1.96
N ASP A 92 -3.00 13.64 2.93
CA ASP A 92 -2.46 14.20 4.17
C ASP A 92 -1.71 13.14 4.98
N GLN A 93 -2.27 11.95 5.10
CA GLN A 93 -1.65 10.84 5.81
C GLN A 93 -0.32 10.42 5.16
N ILE A 94 -0.28 10.37 3.83
CA ILE A 94 0.95 10.00 3.10
C ILE A 94 2.00 11.11 3.23
N ILE A 95 1.63 12.36 2.95
CA ILE A 95 2.57 13.49 2.84
C ILE A 95 3.01 14.02 4.20
N ASN A 96 2.09 14.19 5.14
CA ASN A 96 2.40 14.77 6.44
C ASN A 96 2.73 13.70 7.48
N SER A 97 1.89 12.69 7.62
CA SER A 97 2.09 11.68 8.67
C SER A 97 3.20 10.69 8.31
N ALA A 98 3.19 10.05 7.13
CA ALA A 98 4.21 9.08 6.78
C ALA A 98 5.55 9.73 6.40
N ALA A 99 5.54 10.64 5.42
CA ALA A 99 6.79 11.16 4.86
C ALA A 99 7.60 12.02 5.83
N LYS A 100 6.95 12.74 6.75
CA LYS A 100 7.61 13.77 7.57
C LYS A 100 7.84 13.40 9.03
N THR A 101 7.19 12.36 9.55
CA THR A 101 7.30 12.01 10.99
C THR A 101 8.73 11.72 11.40
N ASN A 102 9.51 11.00 10.61
CA ASN A 102 10.92 10.74 10.94
C ASN A 102 11.72 12.03 11.07
N TYR A 103 11.59 12.94 10.13
CA TYR A 103 12.27 14.24 10.19
C TYR A 103 11.80 15.08 11.37
N MET A 104 10.49 15.18 11.59
CA MET A 104 9.91 15.99 12.68
C MET A 104 10.24 15.46 14.08
N SER A 105 10.44 14.15 14.21
CA SER A 105 10.85 13.52 15.46
C SER A 105 12.39 13.52 15.68
N GLY A 106 13.16 14.13 14.78
CA GLY A 106 14.62 14.08 14.85
C GLY A 106 15.19 12.67 14.67
N GLY A 107 14.50 11.81 13.91
CA GLY A 107 14.91 10.43 13.65
C GLY A 107 14.45 9.41 14.71
N LEU A 108 13.71 9.85 15.74
CA LEU A 108 13.28 8.96 16.82
C LEU A 108 12.13 8.02 16.42
N VAL A 109 11.26 8.46 15.50
CA VAL A 109 10.10 7.69 15.04
C VAL A 109 10.28 7.34 13.56
N ASN A 110 10.24 6.05 13.26
CA ASN A 110 10.26 5.55 11.89
C ASN A 110 8.87 5.14 11.44
N VAL A 111 8.63 5.24 10.13
CA VAL A 111 7.38 4.80 9.51
C VAL A 111 7.73 3.86 8.33
N PRO A 112 8.13 2.61 8.62
CA PRO A 112 8.46 1.63 7.59
C PRO A 112 7.18 1.11 6.92
N ILE A 113 6.74 1.77 5.87
CA ILE A 113 5.47 1.52 5.19
C ILE A 113 5.65 1.50 3.67
N VAL A 114 4.89 0.65 3.01
CA VAL A 114 4.75 0.63 1.55
C VAL A 114 3.32 1.02 1.21
N PHE A 115 3.16 2.01 0.37
CA PHE A 115 1.89 2.34 -0.30
C PHE A 115 1.95 1.85 -1.73
N ARG A 116 0.95 1.14 -2.18
CA ARG A 116 0.87 0.64 -3.54
C ARG A 116 -0.55 0.70 -4.12
N GLY A 117 -0.64 0.70 -5.42
CA GLY A 117 -1.91 0.62 -6.15
C GLY A 117 -1.66 0.68 -7.66
N PRO A 118 -2.59 0.22 -8.48
CA PRO A 118 -2.54 0.43 -9.93
C PRO A 118 -2.58 1.91 -10.27
N ASN A 119 -1.70 2.34 -11.17
CA ASN A 119 -1.54 3.73 -11.58
C ASN A 119 -1.82 3.87 -13.09
N GLY A 120 -2.21 5.07 -13.54
CA GLY A 120 -2.48 5.34 -14.94
C GLY A 120 -3.84 4.83 -15.43
N SER A 121 -3.96 4.60 -16.74
CA SER A 121 -5.23 4.35 -17.44
C SER A 121 -5.61 2.87 -17.56
N ALA A 122 -5.11 2.01 -16.69
CA ALA A 122 -5.13 0.54 -16.84
C ALA A 122 -6.49 -0.07 -17.22
N LEU A 123 -7.59 0.32 -16.59
CA LEU A 123 -8.93 -0.20 -16.90
C LEU A 123 -9.81 0.77 -17.69
N GLN A 124 -9.34 1.95 -18.04
CA GLN A 124 -10.08 2.95 -18.80
C GLN A 124 -11.45 3.30 -18.19
N VAL A 125 -11.54 3.38 -16.85
CA VAL A 125 -12.77 3.63 -16.11
C VAL A 125 -13.10 5.12 -15.94
N GLY A 126 -12.70 5.94 -16.91
CA GLY A 126 -12.97 7.37 -16.96
C GLY A 126 -11.84 8.23 -16.41
N ALA A 127 -11.98 9.54 -16.56
CA ALA A 127 -10.93 10.51 -16.25
C ALA A 127 -10.50 10.50 -14.77
N GLN A 128 -11.45 10.34 -13.86
CA GLN A 128 -11.20 10.34 -12.41
C GLN A 128 -10.42 9.11 -11.91
N HIS A 129 -10.30 8.05 -12.73
CA HIS A 129 -9.66 6.79 -12.38
C HIS A 129 -8.53 6.43 -13.34
N SER A 130 -7.96 7.41 -14.00
CA SER A 130 -6.94 7.19 -15.05
C SER A 130 -5.74 8.15 -14.94
N HIS A 131 -5.48 8.66 -13.72
CA HIS A 131 -4.35 9.54 -13.46
C HIS A 131 -3.05 8.75 -13.35
N ASP A 132 -1.96 9.36 -13.79
CA ASP A 132 -0.61 9.04 -13.33
C ASP A 132 -0.18 10.10 -12.30
N LEU A 133 -0.06 9.67 -11.06
CA LEU A 133 0.25 10.55 -9.93
C LEU A 133 1.71 10.46 -9.48
N SER A 134 2.57 9.76 -10.21
CA SER A 134 3.98 9.55 -9.87
C SER A 134 4.71 10.86 -9.62
N SER A 135 4.45 11.87 -10.47
CA SER A 135 5.10 13.19 -10.37
C SER A 135 4.71 13.96 -9.09
N ILE A 136 3.47 13.79 -8.61
CA ILE A 136 3.00 14.45 -7.39
C ILE A 136 3.74 13.91 -6.17
N PHE A 137 3.79 12.58 -6.04
CA PHE A 137 4.41 11.95 -4.87
C PHE A 137 5.94 11.97 -4.93
N SER A 138 6.56 11.93 -6.12
CA SER A 138 8.01 12.00 -6.26
C SER A 138 8.62 13.35 -5.85
N ASN A 139 7.81 14.39 -5.78
CA ASN A 139 8.23 15.71 -5.32
C ASN A 139 8.20 15.88 -3.78
N ILE A 140 7.81 14.86 -3.04
CA ILE A 140 7.66 14.93 -1.58
C ILE A 140 8.90 14.36 -0.90
N PRO A 141 9.67 15.18 -0.14
CA PRO A 141 10.76 14.68 0.67
C PRO A 141 10.30 13.63 1.69
N GLY A 142 11.04 12.55 1.80
CA GLY A 142 10.70 11.42 2.68
C GLY A 142 10.02 10.26 1.98
N LEU A 143 9.53 10.42 0.75
CA LEU A 143 8.98 9.35 -0.07
C LEU A 143 10.01 8.85 -1.10
N LYS A 144 9.96 7.56 -1.38
CA LYS A 144 10.60 6.93 -2.54
C LYS A 144 9.48 6.44 -3.45
N VAL A 145 9.49 6.88 -4.71
CA VAL A 145 8.47 6.52 -5.70
C VAL A 145 9.09 5.61 -6.74
N VAL A 146 8.40 4.51 -7.02
CA VAL A 146 8.73 3.53 -8.07
C VAL A 146 7.48 3.34 -8.92
N SER A 147 7.61 3.48 -10.24
CA SER A 147 6.51 3.32 -11.21
C SER A 147 6.98 2.60 -12.47
#